data_51e1909be81509e54ee366af83c4c4b5
#
_entry.id   51e1909be81509e54ee366af83c4c4b5
#
_cell.length_a   1.000
_cell.length_b   1.000
_cell.length_c   1.000
_cell.angle_alpha   90.00
_cell.angle_beta   90.00
_cell.angle_gamma   90.00
#
_symmetry.space_group_name_H-M   'P 1'
#
loop_
_entity.id
_entity.type
_entity.pdbx_description
1 polymer ?
#
loop_
_entity_poly.entity_id
_entity_poly.type
_entity_poly.pdbx_seq_one_letter_code
_entity_poly.pdbx_strand_id
1 'polypeptide(L)'
;INKNNIFYSMIIKNLKKNNRLDETELFGPILNVQKFKDVEKLKKELNSNNYGLSCIIWCSNKKNSEKFINNLRYGRVWVNGNITQNYPQIPIGGFNWSGIGRETGKSAIYNYSEFQSTIINKI
;
A
#
# COMPACT_ATOMS: atom_id res chain seq x y z
N ILE A 1 2.01 -7.87 -28.72
CA ILE A 1 3.28 -8.48 -28.27
C ILE A 1 4.23 -8.35 -29.44
N ASN A 2 5.28 -7.56 -29.28
CA ASN A 2 6.30 -7.40 -30.30
C ASN A 2 7.14 -8.69 -30.37
N LYS A 3 7.56 -9.10 -31.56
CA LYS A 3 8.33 -10.32 -31.82
C LYS A 3 9.64 -10.45 -31.01
N ASN A 4 10.06 -9.38 -30.32
CA ASN A 4 11.32 -9.29 -29.58
C ASN A 4 11.16 -9.25 -28.05
N ASN A 5 9.99 -9.59 -27.50
CA ASN A 5 9.68 -9.49 -26.07
C ASN A 5 9.90 -8.08 -25.46
N ILE A 6 9.80 -7.04 -26.28
CA ILE A 6 9.90 -5.64 -25.85
C ILE A 6 8.49 -5.12 -25.55
N PHE A 7 8.31 -4.60 -24.34
CA PHE A 7 7.08 -3.92 -23.92
C PHE A 7 7.32 -2.42 -23.88
N TYR A 8 6.44 -1.66 -24.52
CA TYR A 8 6.45 -0.20 -24.43
C TYR A 8 5.75 0.25 -23.14
N SER A 9 6.28 1.29 -22.51
CA SER A 9 5.61 1.93 -21.39
C SER A 9 4.28 2.54 -21.84
N MET A 10 3.22 2.34 -21.06
CA MET A 10 1.89 2.81 -21.40
C MET A 10 1.27 3.57 -20.23
N ILE A 11 0.57 4.65 -20.56
CA ILE A 11 -0.30 5.37 -19.62
C ILE A 11 -1.75 5.18 -20.07
N ILE A 12 -2.55 4.57 -19.22
CA ILE A 12 -3.96 4.34 -19.46
C ILE A 12 -4.76 5.39 -18.68
N LYS A 13 -5.67 6.06 -19.34
CA LYS A 13 -6.55 7.07 -18.73
C LYS A 13 -8.01 6.69 -18.89
N ASN A 14 -8.83 7.13 -17.93
CA ASN A 14 -10.29 6.99 -18.00
C ASN A 14 -10.78 5.54 -18.15
N LEU A 15 -10.17 4.60 -17.43
CA LEU A 15 -10.71 3.25 -17.36
C LEU A 15 -12.16 3.29 -16.88
N LYS A 16 -13.01 2.51 -17.53
CA LYS A 16 -14.38 2.31 -17.06
C LYS A 16 -14.35 1.56 -15.74
N LYS A 17 -15.27 1.88 -14.83
CA LYS A 17 -15.46 1.13 -13.58
C LYS A 17 -15.66 -0.36 -13.88
N ASN A 18 -15.19 -1.20 -13.00
CA ASN A 18 -15.21 -2.66 -13.10
C ASN A 18 -14.39 -3.22 -14.28
N ASN A 19 -13.37 -2.48 -14.72
CA ASN A 19 -12.39 -3.02 -15.65
C ASN A 19 -11.38 -3.88 -14.89
N ARG A 20 -11.05 -5.07 -15.38
CA ARG A 20 -10.06 -5.96 -14.76
C ARG A 20 -8.71 -5.31 -14.53
N LEU A 21 -8.32 -4.34 -15.38
CA LEU A 21 -7.07 -3.60 -15.23
C LEU A 21 -7.06 -2.65 -14.02
N ASP A 22 -8.24 -2.28 -13.51
CA ASP A 22 -8.37 -1.43 -12.32
C ASP A 22 -8.24 -2.23 -11.01
N GLU A 23 -8.52 -3.52 -11.08
CA GLU A 23 -8.52 -4.44 -9.94
C GLU A 23 -7.32 -5.39 -9.92
N THR A 24 -6.51 -5.38 -10.97
CA THR A 24 -5.38 -6.31 -11.11
C THR A 24 -4.06 -5.57 -10.87
N GLU A 25 -3.19 -6.16 -10.06
CA GLU A 25 -1.81 -5.71 -9.94
C GLU A 25 -1.04 -6.06 -11.21
N LEU A 26 -0.72 -5.03 -12.00
CA LEU A 26 -0.02 -5.18 -13.27
C LEU A 26 1.50 -5.12 -13.04
N PHE A 27 2.18 -6.26 -13.13
CA PHE A 27 3.64 -6.32 -13.13
C PHE A 27 4.18 -5.99 -14.52
N GLY A 28 4.27 -4.69 -14.83
CA GLY A 28 4.75 -4.23 -16.13
C GLY A 28 4.82 -2.71 -16.22
N PRO A 29 5.36 -2.16 -17.32
CA PRO A 29 5.52 -0.72 -17.50
C PRO A 29 4.18 -0.04 -17.88
N ILE A 30 3.16 -0.21 -17.06
CA ILE A 30 1.81 0.30 -17.29
C ILE A 30 1.40 1.14 -16.09
N LEU A 31 0.93 2.36 -16.36
CA LEU A 31 0.40 3.27 -15.35
C LEU A 31 -1.07 3.59 -15.65
N ASN A 32 -1.95 3.28 -14.71
CA ASN A 32 -3.35 3.72 -14.75
C ASN A 32 -3.47 5.07 -14.07
N VAL A 33 -4.10 6.04 -14.75
CA VAL A 33 -4.31 7.42 -14.25
C VAL A 33 -5.78 7.77 -14.30
N GLN A 34 -6.32 8.10 -13.14
CA GLN A 34 -7.72 8.47 -12.99
C GLN A 34 -7.86 9.83 -12.30
N LYS A 35 -8.89 10.60 -12.68
CA LYS A 35 -9.25 11.85 -12.02
C LYS A 35 -10.32 11.58 -10.96
N PHE A 36 -10.18 12.21 -9.82
CA PHE A 36 -11.20 12.22 -8.78
C PHE A 36 -11.63 13.66 -8.46
N LYS A 37 -12.84 13.83 -7.95
CA LYS A 37 -13.38 15.10 -7.47
C LYS A 37 -13.73 15.04 -5.99
N ASP A 38 -14.10 13.85 -5.51
CA ASP A 38 -14.54 13.59 -4.15
C ASP A 38 -13.49 12.73 -3.43
N VAL A 39 -12.88 13.30 -2.41
CA VAL A 39 -11.81 12.69 -1.63
C VAL A 39 -12.31 11.54 -0.75
N GLU A 40 -13.51 11.67 -0.19
CA GLU A 40 -14.10 10.62 0.65
C GLU A 40 -14.51 9.41 -0.18
N LYS A 41 -15.01 9.66 -1.39
CA LYS A 41 -15.31 8.59 -2.35
C LYS A 41 -14.04 7.88 -2.80
N LEU A 42 -12.98 8.64 -3.13
CA LEU A 42 -11.68 8.08 -3.47
C LEU A 42 -11.16 7.17 -2.34
N LYS A 43 -11.24 7.63 -1.09
CA LYS A 43 -10.80 6.85 0.06
C LYS A 43 -11.57 5.53 0.21
N LYS A 44 -12.88 5.55 -0.01
CA LYS A 44 -13.70 4.33 -0.02
C LYS A 44 -13.27 3.37 -1.13
N GLU A 45 -13.06 3.88 -2.34
CA GLU A 45 -12.58 3.10 -3.49
C GLU A 45 -11.21 2.47 -3.20
N LEU A 46 -10.26 3.23 -2.66
CA LEU A 46 -8.94 2.73 -2.26
C LEU A 46 -9.04 1.62 -1.19
N ASN A 47 -9.88 1.82 -0.18
CA ASN A 47 -10.04 0.83 0.90
C ASN A 47 -10.80 -0.44 0.48
N SER A 48 -11.56 -0.39 -0.59
CA SER A 48 -12.26 -1.56 -1.16
C SER A 48 -11.38 -2.38 -2.11
N ASN A 49 -10.19 -1.89 -2.43
CA ASN A 49 -9.24 -2.61 -3.28
C ASN A 49 -8.70 -3.86 -2.56
N ASN A 50 -8.44 -4.90 -3.34
CA ASN A 50 -7.82 -6.12 -2.84
C ASN A 50 -6.34 -5.96 -2.45
N TYR A 51 -5.70 -4.87 -2.82
CA TYR A 51 -4.31 -4.56 -2.54
C TYR A 51 -4.18 -3.34 -1.62
N GLY A 52 -3.12 -3.31 -0.83
CA GLY A 52 -2.87 -2.21 0.10
C GLY A 52 -1.43 -2.20 0.62
N LEU A 53 -0.44 -2.24 -0.27
CA LEU A 53 0.97 -2.23 0.15
C LEU A 53 1.43 -0.82 0.48
N SER A 54 1.36 0.07 -0.50
CA SER A 54 1.93 1.42 -0.40
C SER A 54 1.01 2.47 -1.00
N CYS A 55 0.96 3.63 -0.36
CA CYS A 55 0.24 4.79 -0.86
C CYS A 55 1.12 6.05 -0.72
N ILE A 56 1.15 6.87 -1.75
CA ILE A 56 1.82 8.17 -1.74
C ILE A 56 0.79 9.25 -1.95
N ILE A 57 0.78 10.24 -1.06
CA ILE A 57 -0.16 11.35 -1.08
C ILE A 57 0.62 12.65 -1.23
N TRP A 58 0.28 13.42 -2.25
CA TRP A 58 0.79 14.77 -2.44
C TRP A 58 -0.31 15.77 -2.08
N CYS A 59 -0.11 16.54 -1.03
CA CYS A 59 -1.10 17.45 -0.49
C CYS A 59 -0.43 18.68 0.14
N SER A 60 -0.86 19.88 -0.23
CA SER A 60 -0.35 21.13 0.34
C SER A 60 -0.90 21.43 1.73
N ASN A 61 -2.01 20.84 2.12
CA ASN A 61 -2.65 21.08 3.40
C ASN A 61 -2.49 19.89 4.34
N LYS A 62 -1.73 20.07 5.41
CA LYS A 62 -1.43 19.02 6.40
C LYS A 62 -2.69 18.43 7.04
N LYS A 63 -3.66 19.24 7.46
CA LYS A 63 -4.90 18.75 8.08
C LYS A 63 -5.71 17.86 7.12
N ASN A 64 -5.74 18.19 5.84
CA ASN A 64 -6.42 17.40 4.83
C ASN A 64 -5.72 16.05 4.64
N SER A 65 -4.39 16.01 4.61
CA SER A 65 -3.67 14.75 4.50
C SER A 65 -3.86 13.89 5.74
N GLU A 66 -3.79 14.44 6.95
CA GLU A 66 -4.05 13.72 8.21
C GLU A 66 -5.47 13.12 8.25
N LYS A 67 -6.48 13.90 7.83
CA LYS A 67 -7.85 13.39 7.72
C LYS A 67 -7.97 12.28 6.69
N PHE A 68 -7.28 12.38 5.57
CA PHE A 68 -7.32 11.37 4.52
C PHE A 68 -6.66 10.06 4.93
N ILE A 69 -5.48 10.10 5.57
CA ILE A 69 -4.74 8.89 6.00
C ILE A 69 -5.46 8.15 7.13
N ASN A 70 -6.28 8.82 7.92
CA ASN A 70 -7.05 8.17 8.96
C ASN A 70 -7.96 7.08 8.38
N ASN A 71 -7.82 5.84 8.88
CA ASN A 71 -8.52 4.65 8.38
C ASN A 71 -8.19 4.26 6.92
N LEU A 72 -7.10 4.73 6.35
CA LEU A 72 -6.62 4.26 5.05
C LEU A 72 -5.94 2.88 5.21
N ARG A 73 -6.38 1.89 4.44
CA ARG A 73 -5.92 0.50 4.55
C ARG A 73 -4.72 0.22 3.64
N TYR A 74 -3.60 0.87 3.96
CA TYR A 74 -2.32 0.65 3.28
C TYR A 74 -1.22 0.43 4.32
N GLY A 75 -0.33 -0.50 4.04
CA GLY A 75 0.73 -0.88 4.98
C GLY A 75 1.74 0.23 5.22
N ARG A 76 2.03 1.04 4.20
CA ARG A 76 2.89 2.20 4.31
C ARG A 76 2.31 3.38 3.54
N VAL A 77 2.22 4.53 4.18
CA VAL A 77 1.70 5.75 3.57
C VAL A 77 2.75 6.86 3.69
N TRP A 78 3.09 7.48 2.55
CA TRP A 78 3.93 8.67 2.50
C TRP A 78 3.07 9.90 2.21
N VAL A 79 3.33 10.98 2.92
CA VAL A 79 2.76 12.29 2.63
C VAL A 79 3.89 13.20 2.21
N ASN A 80 3.80 13.73 0.99
CA ASN A 80 4.82 14.59 0.38
C ASN A 80 6.23 13.98 0.40
N GLY A 81 6.31 12.67 0.25
CA GLY A 81 7.55 11.90 0.23
C GLY A 81 7.54 10.90 -0.92
N ASN A 82 8.53 10.03 -0.97
CA ASN A 82 8.60 9.01 -2.00
C ASN A 82 9.06 7.64 -1.45
N ILE A 83 8.81 6.61 -2.23
CA ILE A 83 9.10 5.21 -1.89
C ILE A 83 10.61 4.91 -1.78
N THR A 84 11.47 5.75 -2.36
CA THR A 84 12.93 5.55 -2.33
C THR A 84 13.54 5.90 -0.97
N GLN A 85 12.81 6.61 -0.12
CA GLN A 85 13.23 6.86 1.25
C GLN A 85 13.12 5.57 2.05
N ASN A 86 14.26 4.99 2.37
CA ASN A 86 14.34 3.77 3.15
C ASN A 86 14.44 4.10 4.64
N TYR A 87 13.48 3.60 5.40
CA TYR A 87 13.45 3.71 6.86
C TYR A 87 13.42 2.30 7.46
N PRO A 88 14.58 1.67 7.68
CA PRO A 88 14.64 0.28 8.16
C PRO A 88 14.00 0.08 9.54
N GLN A 89 13.86 1.16 10.31
CA GLN A 89 13.18 1.15 11.61
C GLN A 89 11.65 1.16 11.52
N ILE A 90 11.08 1.42 10.32
CA ILE A 90 9.65 1.48 10.10
C ILE A 90 9.17 0.16 9.48
N PRO A 91 8.16 -0.49 10.06
CA PRO A 91 7.62 -1.73 9.50
C PRO A 91 7.11 -1.56 8.07
N ILE A 92 7.31 -2.59 7.24
CA ILE A 92 6.75 -2.73 5.90
C ILE A 92 5.89 -3.98 5.81
N GLY A 93 4.80 -3.90 5.09
CA GLY A 93 3.91 -5.00 4.78
C GLY A 93 2.59 -4.47 4.26
N GLY A 94 1.76 -5.34 3.71
CA GLY A 94 0.52 -4.97 3.05
C GLY A 94 -0.73 -5.31 3.85
N PHE A 95 -1.85 -4.82 3.33
CA PHE A 95 -3.19 -5.26 3.66
C PHE A 95 -3.72 -6.18 2.57
N ASN A 96 -4.67 -7.03 2.91
CA ASN A 96 -5.37 -7.92 1.97
C ASN A 96 -4.38 -8.78 1.16
N TRP A 97 -4.48 -8.80 -0.17
CA TRP A 97 -3.62 -9.59 -1.05
C TRP A 97 -2.18 -9.09 -1.15
N SER A 98 -1.89 -7.90 -0.63
CA SER A 98 -0.51 -7.39 -0.58
C SER A 98 0.35 -8.03 0.51
N GLY A 99 -0.18 -8.96 1.28
CA GLY A 99 0.60 -9.81 2.17
C GLY A 99 0.10 -9.88 3.61
N ILE A 100 0.74 -10.75 4.38
CA ILE A 100 0.48 -11.01 5.80
C ILE A 100 1.75 -10.70 6.58
N GLY A 101 1.60 -10.14 7.79
CA GLY A 101 2.72 -9.79 8.65
C GLY A 101 3.36 -8.45 8.33
N ARG A 102 4.44 -8.17 9.04
CA ARG A 102 5.23 -6.93 8.88
C ARG A 102 6.70 -7.26 8.99
N GLU A 103 7.49 -6.82 8.00
CA GLU A 103 8.94 -6.89 7.99
C GLU A 103 9.54 -5.56 8.45
N THR A 104 10.83 -5.57 8.75
CA THR A 104 11.58 -4.41 9.24
C THR A 104 11.02 -3.83 10.54
N GLY A 105 11.69 -2.82 11.08
CA GLY A 105 11.33 -2.26 12.38
C GLY A 105 11.48 -3.25 13.54
N LYS A 106 11.25 -2.79 14.75
CA LYS A 106 11.37 -3.62 15.96
C LYS A 106 10.38 -4.78 16.01
N SER A 107 9.20 -4.61 15.41
CA SER A 107 8.15 -5.63 15.40
C SER A 107 8.47 -6.85 14.53
N ALA A 108 9.44 -6.75 13.62
CA ALA A 108 9.83 -7.87 12.76
C ALA A 108 10.36 -9.08 13.56
N ILE A 109 10.92 -8.84 14.75
CA ILE A 109 11.44 -9.93 15.59
C ILE A 109 10.34 -10.94 15.97
N TYR A 110 9.09 -10.49 16.09
CA TYR A 110 7.97 -11.36 16.41
C TYR A 110 7.64 -12.38 15.32
N ASN A 111 8.07 -12.15 14.08
CA ASN A 111 7.93 -13.12 12.99
C ASN A 111 8.91 -14.29 13.09
N TYR A 112 9.95 -14.15 13.92
CA TYR A 112 11.06 -15.11 14.10
C TYR A 112 11.19 -15.59 15.53
N SER A 113 10.18 -15.35 16.38
CA SER A 113 10.21 -15.65 17.81
C SER A 113 8.87 -16.22 18.25
N GLU A 114 8.89 -17.05 19.28
CA GLU A 114 7.72 -17.58 19.94
C GLU A 114 7.62 -17.05 21.37
N PHE A 115 6.38 -16.84 21.83
CA PHE A 115 6.14 -16.42 23.21
C PHE A 115 6.06 -17.64 24.13
N GLN A 116 6.83 -17.62 25.22
CA GLN A 116 6.76 -18.60 26.28
C GLN A 116 6.36 -17.94 27.60
N SER A 117 5.37 -18.50 28.27
CA SER A 117 5.01 -18.10 29.62
C SER A 117 5.56 -19.08 30.64
N THR A 118 6.29 -18.59 31.65
CA THR A 118 6.81 -19.41 32.76
C THR A 118 6.25 -18.88 34.07
N ILE A 119 5.60 -19.76 34.85
CA ILE A 119 5.05 -19.44 36.16
C ILE A 119 5.80 -20.27 37.20
N ILE A 120 6.46 -19.60 38.13
CA ILE A 120 7.21 -20.24 39.23
C ILE A 120 6.51 -19.89 40.53
N ASN A 121 5.87 -20.87 41.15
CA ASN A 121 5.29 -20.73 42.47
C ASN A 121 6.37 -20.93 43.54
N LYS A 122 6.39 -20.10 44.56
CA LYS A 122 7.22 -20.38 45.74
C LYS A 122 6.70 -21.64 46.44
N ILE A 123 7.63 -22.56 46.72
CA ILE A 123 7.41 -23.74 47.59
C ILE A 123 7.39 -23.29 49.02
#